data_bd4280d3f031b24eeb64b6b47e789655
#
_entry.id   bd4280d3f031b24eeb64b6b47e789655
#
_cell.length_a   1.000
_cell.length_b   1.000
_cell.length_c   1.000
_cell.angle_alpha   90.00
_cell.angle_beta   90.00
_cell.angle_gamma   90.00
#
_symmetry.space_group_name_H-M   'P 1'
#
loop_
_entity.id
_entity.type
_entity.pdbx_description
1 polymer ?
#
loop_
_entity_poly.entity_id
_entity_poly.type
_entity_poly.pdbx_seq_one_letter_code
_entity_poly.pdbx_strand_id
1 'polypeptide(L)'
;MTTALPRDERRRRTETVILEAARQLFAETGFERTTIRGVAASAGIDPALVMQYYGSKERLFAEAARWKEQDPGFADASIEQIPAVAVADMFEHFEHAMDGEAAKALLRNCLTHPMALASMKNEVMCDVAAMVAAKVEAPDAELRAALFTACMMGLAMGRYLIELPHLDTASQADVERLLIPALAALLEPPRTDPTGLVRVAGLEHQDAGSRAAVAK
;
A
#
# COMPACT_ATOMS: atom_id res chain seq x y z
N MET A 1 -26.74 -21.59 28.89
CA MET A 1 -27.22 -20.18 28.89
C MET A 1 -26.26 -19.36 28.04
N THR A 2 -26.64 -19.04 26.81
CA THR A 2 -25.79 -18.28 25.87
C THR A 2 -25.93 -16.81 26.22
N THR A 3 -24.92 -16.24 26.83
CA THR A 3 -24.88 -14.80 27.16
C THR A 3 -24.93 -14.00 25.85
N ALA A 4 -25.95 -13.18 25.66
CA ALA A 4 -26.07 -12.34 24.47
C ALA A 4 -24.90 -11.35 24.44
N LEU A 5 -24.17 -11.31 23.30
CA LEU A 5 -23.06 -10.40 23.09
C LEU A 5 -23.49 -8.92 23.30
N PRO A 6 -22.63 -8.07 23.87
CA PRO A 6 -22.85 -6.64 23.95
C PRO A 6 -23.24 -6.01 22.61
N ARG A 7 -24.01 -4.94 22.62
CA ARG A 7 -24.52 -4.28 21.39
C ARG A 7 -23.39 -3.87 20.44
N ASP A 8 -22.30 -3.34 20.99
CA ASP A 8 -21.16 -2.88 20.20
C ASP A 8 -20.38 -4.04 19.57
N GLU A 9 -20.29 -5.16 20.26
CA GLU A 9 -19.63 -6.35 19.73
C GLU A 9 -20.45 -7.02 18.61
N ARG A 10 -21.78 -7.04 18.75
CA ARG A 10 -22.68 -7.47 17.67
C ARG A 10 -22.57 -6.57 16.45
N ARG A 11 -22.49 -5.25 16.68
CA ARG A 11 -22.30 -4.27 15.63
C ARG A 11 -20.98 -4.53 14.84
N ARG A 12 -19.85 -4.59 15.55
CA ARG A 12 -18.52 -4.86 14.93
C ARG A 12 -18.53 -6.17 14.13
N ARG A 13 -19.10 -7.23 14.70
CA ARG A 13 -19.22 -8.51 14.01
C ARG A 13 -20.04 -8.40 12.72
N THR A 14 -21.13 -7.66 12.75
CA THR A 14 -21.97 -7.41 11.57
C THR A 14 -21.20 -6.61 10.51
N GLU A 15 -20.49 -5.56 10.91
CA GLU A 15 -19.64 -4.75 10.03
C GLU A 15 -18.55 -5.62 9.36
N THR A 16 -17.87 -6.46 10.13
CA THR A 16 -16.86 -7.38 9.58
C THR A 16 -17.44 -8.29 8.51
N VAL A 17 -18.55 -8.96 8.79
CA VAL A 17 -19.18 -9.90 7.83
C VAL A 17 -19.65 -9.18 6.55
N ILE A 18 -20.19 -7.96 6.67
CA ILE A 18 -20.57 -7.16 5.50
C ILE A 18 -19.35 -6.77 4.67
N LEU A 19 -18.27 -6.32 5.30
CA LEU A 19 -17.05 -5.88 4.61
C LEU A 19 -16.34 -7.05 3.93
N GLU A 20 -16.28 -8.22 4.55
CA GLU A 20 -15.71 -9.43 3.95
C GLU A 20 -16.50 -9.83 2.69
N ALA A 21 -17.82 -9.91 2.78
CA ALA A 21 -18.68 -10.20 1.63
C ALA A 21 -18.56 -9.14 0.53
N ALA A 22 -18.44 -7.86 0.91
CA ALA A 22 -18.26 -6.76 -0.03
C ALA A 22 -16.91 -6.86 -0.75
N ARG A 23 -15.82 -7.09 -0.03
CA ARG A 23 -14.48 -7.28 -0.59
C ARG A 23 -14.48 -8.41 -1.62
N GLN A 24 -15.02 -9.56 -1.25
CA GLN A 24 -15.10 -10.71 -2.15
C GLN A 24 -15.88 -10.38 -3.42
N LEU A 25 -17.09 -9.82 -3.31
CA LEU A 25 -17.91 -9.53 -4.48
C LEU A 25 -17.33 -8.41 -5.35
N PHE A 26 -16.75 -7.36 -4.76
CA PHE A 26 -16.05 -6.33 -5.53
C PHE A 26 -14.80 -6.90 -6.23
N ALA A 27 -14.12 -7.86 -5.61
CA ALA A 27 -13.01 -8.57 -6.23
C ALA A 27 -13.46 -9.41 -7.44
N GLU A 28 -14.47 -10.21 -7.28
CA GLU A 28 -14.93 -11.17 -8.30
C GLU A 28 -15.65 -10.51 -9.47
N THR A 29 -16.50 -9.52 -9.17
CA THR A 29 -17.41 -8.95 -10.19
C THR A 29 -17.11 -7.51 -10.58
N GLY A 30 -16.25 -6.82 -9.83
CA GLY A 30 -15.93 -5.40 -9.98
C GLY A 30 -17.02 -4.49 -9.40
N PHE A 31 -16.70 -3.19 -9.31
CA PHE A 31 -17.61 -2.21 -8.72
C PHE A 31 -18.96 -2.16 -9.41
N GLU A 32 -19.00 -2.08 -10.76
CA GLU A 32 -20.23 -1.86 -11.51
C GLU A 32 -21.26 -2.97 -11.30
N ARG A 33 -20.84 -4.23 -11.34
CA ARG A 33 -21.72 -5.40 -11.27
C ARG A 33 -22.10 -5.80 -9.84
N THR A 34 -21.35 -5.38 -8.83
CA THR A 34 -21.67 -5.62 -7.42
C THR A 34 -22.89 -4.78 -7.02
N THR A 35 -23.82 -5.37 -6.27
CA THR A 35 -25.00 -4.67 -5.74
C THR A 35 -25.10 -4.82 -4.23
N ILE A 36 -25.72 -3.85 -3.55
CA ILE A 36 -25.99 -3.94 -2.12
C ILE A 36 -26.78 -5.21 -1.76
N ARG A 37 -27.75 -5.59 -2.61
CA ARG A 37 -28.50 -6.85 -2.40
C ARG A 37 -27.63 -8.08 -2.56
N GLY A 38 -26.67 -8.07 -3.49
CA GLY A 38 -25.70 -9.16 -3.65
C GLY A 38 -24.81 -9.30 -2.43
N VAL A 39 -24.25 -8.19 -1.93
CA VAL A 39 -23.44 -8.16 -0.70
C VAL A 39 -24.26 -8.65 0.50
N ALA A 40 -25.47 -8.16 0.67
CA ALA A 40 -26.35 -8.57 1.76
C ALA A 40 -26.68 -10.06 1.72
N ALA A 41 -26.95 -10.62 0.54
CA ALA A 41 -27.20 -12.04 0.35
C ALA A 41 -25.96 -12.88 0.68
N SER A 42 -24.78 -12.47 0.22
CA SER A 42 -23.50 -13.13 0.53
C SER A 42 -23.17 -13.09 2.02
N ALA A 43 -23.46 -11.96 2.67
CA ALA A 43 -23.24 -11.77 4.11
C ALA A 43 -24.31 -12.44 4.99
N GLY A 44 -25.42 -12.92 4.43
CA GLY A 44 -26.56 -13.43 5.18
C GLY A 44 -27.27 -12.36 6.01
N ILE A 45 -27.29 -11.09 5.53
CA ILE A 45 -27.79 -9.92 6.26
C ILE A 45 -28.88 -9.22 5.42
N ASP A 46 -29.79 -8.53 6.10
CA ASP A 46 -30.82 -7.73 5.43
C ASP A 46 -30.20 -6.56 4.64
N PRO A 47 -30.56 -6.34 3.36
CA PRO A 47 -30.07 -5.22 2.58
C PRO A 47 -30.33 -3.83 3.21
N ALA A 48 -31.43 -3.67 3.94
CA ALA A 48 -31.73 -2.43 4.65
C ALA A 48 -30.70 -2.17 5.75
N LEU A 49 -30.20 -3.23 6.41
CA LEU A 49 -29.16 -3.11 7.42
C LEU A 49 -27.81 -2.69 6.79
N VAL A 50 -27.44 -3.25 5.64
CA VAL A 50 -26.25 -2.82 4.90
C VAL A 50 -26.35 -1.35 4.54
N MET A 51 -27.52 -0.91 4.04
CA MET A 51 -27.77 0.50 3.73
C MET A 51 -27.74 1.40 4.98
N GLN A 52 -28.21 0.90 6.13
CA GLN A 52 -28.14 1.64 7.40
C GLN A 52 -26.69 1.86 7.85
N TYR A 53 -25.80 0.89 7.63
CA TYR A 53 -24.38 0.99 8.02
C TYR A 53 -23.59 1.91 7.10
N TYR A 54 -23.78 1.76 5.80
CA TYR A 54 -22.89 2.38 4.80
C TYR A 54 -23.57 3.48 3.96
N GLY A 55 -24.90 3.52 3.89
CA GLY A 55 -25.66 4.55 3.19
C GLY A 55 -25.66 4.44 1.68
N SER A 56 -24.55 4.03 1.05
CA SER A 56 -24.45 3.85 -0.40
C SER A 56 -23.47 2.74 -0.77
N LYS A 57 -23.54 2.27 -2.03
CA LYS A 57 -22.61 1.30 -2.59
C LYS A 57 -21.18 1.87 -2.66
N GLU A 58 -21.06 3.15 -2.99
CA GLU A 58 -19.79 3.87 -3.07
C GLU A 58 -19.10 3.92 -1.70
N ARG A 59 -19.83 4.23 -0.65
CA ARG A 59 -19.29 4.23 0.72
C ARG A 59 -18.95 2.83 1.19
N LEU A 60 -19.79 1.84 0.91
CA LEU A 60 -19.47 0.44 1.19
C LEU A 60 -18.20 0.01 0.47
N PHE A 61 -18.04 0.42 -0.79
CA PHE A 61 -16.83 0.14 -1.57
C PHE A 61 -15.61 0.82 -0.97
N ALA A 62 -15.71 2.11 -0.60
CA ALA A 62 -14.63 2.84 0.05
C ALA A 62 -14.20 2.16 1.37
N GLU A 63 -15.15 1.74 2.20
CA GLU A 63 -14.85 1.02 3.44
C GLU A 63 -14.32 -0.41 3.21
N ALA A 64 -14.82 -1.11 2.19
CA ALA A 64 -14.29 -2.40 1.80
C ALA A 64 -12.89 -2.29 1.21
N ALA A 65 -12.61 -1.17 0.51
CA ALA A 65 -11.32 -0.83 -0.06
C ALA A 65 -10.33 -0.34 1.00
N ARG A 66 -10.81 0.10 2.16
CA ARG A 66 -9.90 0.40 3.26
C ARG A 66 -9.07 -0.84 3.54
N TRP A 67 -7.80 -0.68 3.35
CA TRP A 67 -6.81 -1.59 3.87
C TRP A 67 -7.15 -1.73 5.36
N LYS A 68 -7.39 -2.95 5.87
CA LYS A 68 -7.60 -3.12 7.30
C LYS A 68 -6.58 -2.27 8.03
N GLU A 69 -7.01 -1.51 9.05
CA GLU A 69 -6.11 -0.86 10.02
C GLU A 69 -5.27 -1.95 10.72
N GLN A 70 -4.40 -2.56 9.99
CA GLN A 70 -3.26 -3.25 10.53
C GLN A 70 -2.16 -2.22 10.37
N ASP A 71 -1.82 -1.59 11.49
CA ASP A 71 -0.51 -0.99 11.61
C ASP A 71 0.47 -2.09 11.16
N PRO A 72 1.17 -1.95 10.02
CA PRO A 72 2.13 -2.95 9.56
C PRO A 72 3.33 -3.07 10.51
N GLY A 73 3.22 -2.52 11.73
CA GLY A 73 4.30 -2.39 12.69
C GLY A 73 5.13 -1.12 12.47
N PHE A 74 4.66 -0.18 11.63
CA PHE A 74 5.38 1.09 11.41
C PHE A 74 5.40 1.97 12.65
N ALA A 75 4.38 1.91 13.51
CA ALA A 75 4.34 2.71 14.73
C ALA A 75 5.53 2.41 15.65
N ASP A 76 5.83 1.14 15.83
CA ASP A 76 6.89 0.66 16.72
C ASP A 76 8.23 0.45 16.02
N ALA A 77 8.27 0.39 14.68
CA ALA A 77 9.49 0.19 13.90
C ALA A 77 10.41 1.42 13.92
N SER A 78 11.72 1.19 14.02
CA SER A 78 12.70 2.24 13.74
C SER A 78 12.75 2.56 12.24
N ILE A 79 13.32 3.72 11.87
CA ILE A 79 13.42 4.14 10.47
C ILE A 79 14.16 3.10 9.61
N GLU A 80 15.16 2.43 10.16
CA GLU A 80 15.95 1.39 9.50
C GLU A 80 15.14 0.11 9.26
N GLN A 81 14.13 -0.16 10.10
CA GLN A 81 13.27 -1.34 10.02
C GLN A 81 12.10 -1.16 9.05
N ILE A 82 11.67 0.09 8.80
CA ILE A 82 10.51 0.38 7.95
C ILE A 82 10.57 -0.30 6.57
N PRO A 83 11.69 -0.30 5.82
CA PRO A 83 11.76 -0.97 4.53
C PRO A 83 11.46 -2.48 4.61
N ALA A 84 12.00 -3.16 5.61
CA ALA A 84 11.80 -4.58 5.80
C ALA A 84 10.36 -4.90 6.21
N VAL A 85 9.82 -4.13 7.16
CA VAL A 85 8.42 -4.27 7.61
C VAL A 85 7.46 -4.06 6.44
N ALA A 86 7.68 -3.01 5.62
CA ALA A 86 6.81 -2.71 4.48
C ALA A 86 6.80 -3.82 3.42
N VAL A 87 7.97 -4.36 3.09
CA VAL A 87 8.07 -5.45 2.11
C VAL A 87 7.42 -6.72 2.64
N ALA A 88 7.67 -7.08 3.90
CA ALA A 88 7.08 -8.25 4.53
C ALA A 88 5.54 -8.15 4.61
N ASP A 89 5.01 -7.02 5.06
CA ASP A 89 3.57 -6.75 5.14
C ASP A 89 2.90 -6.83 3.76
N MET A 90 3.54 -6.29 2.74
CA MET A 90 3.03 -6.38 1.37
C MET A 90 2.92 -7.84 0.91
N PHE A 91 3.95 -8.67 1.12
CA PHE A 91 3.89 -10.09 0.76
C PHE A 91 2.81 -10.83 1.54
N GLU A 92 2.74 -10.61 2.85
CA GLU A 92 1.69 -11.21 3.68
C GLU A 92 0.30 -10.84 3.16
N HIS A 93 0.09 -9.57 2.82
CA HIS A 93 -1.21 -9.07 2.40
C HIS A 93 -1.66 -9.60 1.03
N PHE A 94 -0.76 -9.71 0.06
CA PHE A 94 -1.08 -10.15 -1.30
C PHE A 94 -1.01 -11.66 -1.51
N GLU A 95 -0.28 -12.42 -0.69
CA GLU A 95 -0.06 -13.85 -0.86
C GLU A 95 -0.92 -14.72 0.07
N HIS A 96 -1.54 -14.16 1.10
CA HIS A 96 -2.51 -14.89 1.92
C HIS A 96 -3.81 -15.14 1.15
N ALA A 97 -4.24 -16.41 1.06
CA ALA A 97 -5.28 -16.89 0.15
C ALA A 97 -6.66 -16.22 0.29
N MET A 98 -7.02 -15.74 1.47
CA MET A 98 -8.33 -15.12 1.72
C MET A 98 -8.35 -13.62 1.40
N ASP A 99 -7.28 -12.90 1.70
CA ASP A 99 -7.19 -11.46 1.53
C ASP A 99 -6.48 -11.05 0.22
N GLY A 100 -5.60 -11.90 -0.31
CA GLY A 100 -4.76 -11.60 -1.48
C GLY A 100 -5.56 -11.30 -2.76
N GLU A 101 -6.61 -12.05 -3.06
CA GLU A 101 -7.45 -11.78 -4.23
C GLU A 101 -8.26 -10.48 -4.08
N ALA A 102 -8.72 -10.16 -2.87
CA ALA A 102 -9.36 -8.89 -2.58
C ALA A 102 -8.38 -7.71 -2.74
N ALA A 103 -7.15 -7.85 -2.25
CA ALA A 103 -6.09 -6.85 -2.42
C ALA A 103 -5.75 -6.60 -3.90
N LYS A 104 -5.57 -7.66 -4.69
CA LYS A 104 -5.33 -7.55 -6.14
C LYS A 104 -6.50 -6.88 -6.86
N ALA A 105 -7.73 -7.21 -6.47
CA ALA A 105 -8.92 -6.61 -7.07
C ALA A 105 -9.04 -5.13 -6.70
N LEU A 106 -8.71 -4.75 -5.47
CA LEU A 106 -8.64 -3.35 -5.07
C LEU A 106 -7.61 -2.60 -5.89
N LEU A 107 -6.42 -3.16 -6.06
CA LEU A 107 -5.38 -2.58 -6.89
C LEU A 107 -5.84 -2.36 -8.35
N ARG A 108 -6.54 -3.35 -8.94
CA ARG A 108 -7.17 -3.20 -10.27
C ARG A 108 -8.22 -2.09 -10.30
N ASN A 109 -9.09 -2.05 -9.29
CA ASN A 109 -10.16 -1.07 -9.23
C ASN A 109 -9.64 0.37 -9.07
N CYS A 110 -8.50 0.58 -8.39
CA CYS A 110 -7.88 1.90 -8.29
C CYS A 110 -7.51 2.51 -9.65
N LEU A 111 -7.23 1.69 -10.65
CA LEU A 111 -6.89 2.17 -12.00
C LEU A 111 -8.13 2.51 -12.85
N THR A 112 -9.28 1.97 -12.51
CA THR A 112 -10.49 2.04 -13.34
C THR A 112 -11.62 2.84 -12.71
N HIS A 113 -11.60 3.04 -11.39
CA HIS A 113 -12.68 3.70 -10.67
C HIS A 113 -12.19 4.90 -9.84
N PRO A 114 -12.67 6.13 -10.10
CA PRO A 114 -12.21 7.35 -9.43
C PRO A 114 -12.30 7.31 -7.90
N MET A 115 -13.35 6.69 -7.35
CA MET A 115 -13.52 6.59 -5.89
C MET A 115 -12.53 5.61 -5.26
N ALA A 116 -12.22 4.49 -5.93
CA ALA A 116 -11.20 3.56 -5.46
C ALA A 116 -9.82 4.21 -5.48
N LEU A 117 -9.51 4.97 -6.54
CA LEU A 117 -8.28 5.76 -6.60
C LEU A 117 -8.20 6.79 -5.48
N ALA A 118 -9.30 7.51 -5.20
CA ALA A 118 -9.35 8.49 -4.12
C ALA A 118 -9.15 7.84 -2.74
N SER A 119 -9.77 6.70 -2.48
CA SER A 119 -9.60 5.95 -1.25
C SER A 119 -8.17 5.45 -1.10
N MET A 120 -7.62 4.81 -2.13
CA MET A 120 -6.22 4.37 -2.13
C MET A 120 -5.27 5.54 -1.85
N LYS A 121 -5.45 6.67 -2.54
CA LYS A 121 -4.61 7.85 -2.36
C LYS A 121 -4.72 8.41 -0.95
N ASN A 122 -5.94 8.66 -0.46
CA ASN A 122 -6.14 9.45 0.76
C ASN A 122 -6.06 8.61 2.04
N GLU A 123 -6.47 7.33 1.99
CA GLU A 123 -6.62 6.49 3.18
C GLU A 123 -5.50 5.46 3.31
N VAL A 124 -4.78 5.15 2.22
CA VAL A 124 -3.65 4.21 2.28
C VAL A 124 -2.33 4.93 2.05
N MET A 125 -2.17 5.57 0.89
CA MET A 125 -0.86 6.13 0.52
C MET A 125 -0.49 7.37 1.34
N CYS A 126 -1.45 8.26 1.62
CA CYS A 126 -1.18 9.46 2.40
C CYS A 126 -0.92 9.15 3.87
N ASP A 127 -1.65 8.20 4.47
CA ASP A 127 -1.45 7.83 5.87
C ASP A 127 -0.12 7.12 6.07
N VAL A 128 0.24 6.17 5.20
CA VAL A 128 1.55 5.51 5.23
C VAL A 128 2.68 6.53 5.01
N ALA A 129 2.56 7.40 4.01
CA ALA A 129 3.55 8.42 3.74
C ALA A 129 3.72 9.37 4.94
N ALA A 130 2.64 9.78 5.61
CA ALA A 130 2.70 10.64 6.79
C ALA A 130 3.40 9.94 7.97
N MET A 131 3.09 8.66 8.22
CA MET A 131 3.75 7.88 9.28
C MET A 131 5.25 7.71 9.01
N VAL A 132 5.64 7.46 7.77
CA VAL A 132 7.04 7.33 7.38
C VAL A 132 7.74 8.69 7.48
N ALA A 133 7.14 9.77 6.95
CA ALA A 133 7.71 11.11 7.00
C ALA A 133 7.98 11.59 8.42
N ALA A 134 7.11 11.26 9.38
CA ALA A 134 7.27 11.61 10.78
C ALA A 134 8.55 11.01 11.44
N LYS A 135 9.13 9.99 10.82
CA LYS A 135 10.34 9.30 11.31
C LYS A 135 11.60 9.67 10.52
N VAL A 136 11.47 10.38 9.41
CA VAL A 136 12.61 10.81 8.58
C VAL A 136 13.14 12.14 9.07
N GLU A 137 14.38 12.17 9.54
CA GLU A 137 15.07 13.39 9.99
C GLU A 137 15.77 14.10 8.82
N ALA A 138 14.98 14.64 7.88
CA ALA A 138 15.50 15.39 6.74
C ALA A 138 14.53 16.50 6.32
N PRO A 139 15.03 17.61 5.72
CA PRO A 139 14.16 18.73 5.26
C PRO A 139 13.15 18.32 4.18
N ASP A 140 13.44 17.23 3.45
CA ASP A 140 12.64 16.67 2.36
C ASP A 140 11.92 15.35 2.77
N ALA A 141 11.64 15.17 4.07
CA ALA A 141 11.04 13.97 4.64
C ALA A 141 9.75 13.54 3.93
N GLU A 142 8.86 14.47 3.62
CA GLU A 142 7.59 14.21 2.93
C GLU A 142 7.82 13.68 1.50
N LEU A 143 8.76 14.24 0.76
CA LEU A 143 9.11 13.77 -0.58
C LEU A 143 9.74 12.36 -0.54
N ARG A 144 10.61 12.10 0.43
CA ARG A 144 11.22 10.78 0.64
C ARG A 144 10.19 9.72 0.96
N ALA A 145 9.28 10.01 1.88
CA ALA A 145 8.17 9.14 2.23
C ALA A 145 7.23 8.90 1.03
N ALA A 146 6.95 9.93 0.24
CA ALA A 146 6.16 9.77 -0.99
C ALA A 146 6.85 8.88 -2.02
N LEU A 147 8.16 9.03 -2.22
CA LEU A 147 8.95 8.17 -3.12
C LEU A 147 9.00 6.73 -2.60
N PHE A 148 9.20 6.53 -1.31
CA PHE A 148 9.12 5.22 -0.68
C PHE A 148 7.78 4.54 -0.96
N THR A 149 6.67 5.24 -0.69
CA THR A 149 5.31 4.72 -0.91
C THR A 149 5.05 4.43 -2.39
N ALA A 150 5.56 5.28 -3.30
CA ALA A 150 5.46 5.06 -4.74
C ALA A 150 6.24 3.82 -5.19
N CYS A 151 7.43 3.55 -4.63
CA CYS A 151 8.20 2.33 -4.91
C CYS A 151 7.44 1.07 -4.45
N MET A 152 6.85 1.09 -3.26
CA MET A 152 6.04 -0.01 -2.75
C MET A 152 4.81 -0.27 -3.62
N MET A 153 4.12 0.79 -4.05
CA MET A 153 3.00 0.68 -4.98
C MET A 153 3.46 0.11 -6.33
N GLY A 154 4.59 0.56 -6.86
CA GLY A 154 5.19 0.05 -8.10
C GLY A 154 5.52 -1.45 -8.00
N LEU A 155 6.07 -1.90 -6.87
CA LEU A 155 6.32 -3.31 -6.62
C LEU A 155 5.02 -4.13 -6.61
N ALA A 156 4.00 -3.67 -5.87
CA ALA A 156 2.70 -4.34 -5.80
C ALA A 156 2.03 -4.44 -7.18
N MET A 157 2.03 -3.35 -7.95
CA MET A 157 1.48 -3.34 -9.30
C MET A 157 2.27 -4.23 -10.26
N GLY A 158 3.59 -4.14 -10.23
CA GLY A 158 4.47 -4.92 -11.10
C GLY A 158 4.34 -6.42 -10.87
N ARG A 159 4.30 -6.84 -9.59
CA ARG A 159 4.22 -8.25 -9.21
C ARG A 159 2.82 -8.86 -9.35
N TYR A 160 1.78 -8.16 -8.85
CA TYR A 160 0.46 -8.76 -8.66
C TYR A 160 -0.59 -8.31 -9.67
N LEU A 161 -0.33 -7.25 -10.44
CA LEU A 161 -1.28 -6.74 -11.42
C LEU A 161 -0.78 -6.88 -12.85
N ILE A 162 0.48 -6.51 -13.10
CA ILE A 162 1.10 -6.55 -14.44
C ILE A 162 1.79 -7.88 -14.68
N GLU A 163 2.17 -8.59 -13.60
CA GLU A 163 2.88 -9.87 -13.64
C GLU A 163 4.17 -9.76 -14.47
N LEU A 164 4.99 -8.74 -14.13
CA LEU A 164 6.27 -8.51 -14.83
C LEU A 164 7.15 -9.76 -14.74
N PRO A 165 7.66 -10.26 -15.90
CA PRO A 165 8.54 -11.42 -15.93
C PRO A 165 9.69 -11.28 -14.92
N HIS A 166 10.00 -12.37 -14.23
CA HIS A 166 11.01 -12.48 -13.17
C HIS A 166 10.65 -11.79 -11.85
N LEU A 167 9.72 -10.82 -11.83
CA LEU A 167 9.23 -10.22 -10.59
C LEU A 167 8.05 -11.02 -10.01
N ASP A 168 7.17 -11.52 -10.87
CA ASP A 168 6.01 -12.36 -10.54
C ASP A 168 6.39 -13.65 -9.81
N THR A 169 7.50 -14.25 -10.21
CA THR A 169 8.01 -15.53 -9.69
C THR A 169 9.19 -15.39 -8.71
N ALA A 170 9.70 -14.18 -8.49
CA ALA A 170 10.79 -13.94 -7.54
C ALA A 170 10.40 -14.37 -6.12
N SER A 171 11.32 -14.98 -5.39
CA SER A 171 11.09 -15.26 -3.97
C SER A 171 11.02 -13.95 -3.16
N GLN A 172 10.27 -13.98 -2.05
CA GLN A 172 10.27 -12.85 -1.11
C GLN A 172 11.69 -12.46 -0.70
N ALA A 173 12.53 -13.43 -0.38
CA ALA A 173 13.92 -13.20 0.02
C ALA A 173 14.76 -12.51 -1.06
N ASP A 174 14.54 -12.81 -2.36
CA ASP A 174 15.24 -12.12 -3.44
C ASP A 174 14.77 -10.67 -3.60
N VAL A 175 13.46 -10.43 -3.47
CA VAL A 175 12.90 -9.07 -3.49
C VAL A 175 13.42 -8.27 -2.30
N GLU A 176 13.37 -8.82 -1.09
CA GLU A 176 13.89 -8.19 0.12
C GLU A 176 15.38 -7.81 -0.03
N ARG A 177 16.19 -8.75 -0.47
CA ARG A 177 17.64 -8.56 -0.65
C ARG A 177 17.98 -7.40 -1.59
N LEU A 178 17.19 -7.20 -2.64
CA LEU A 178 17.44 -6.17 -3.66
C LEU A 178 16.75 -4.85 -3.35
N LEU A 179 15.53 -4.88 -2.79
CA LEU A 179 14.71 -3.70 -2.65
C LEU A 179 14.92 -2.99 -1.30
N ILE A 180 15.10 -3.73 -0.20
CA ILE A 180 15.25 -3.12 1.13
C ILE A 180 16.40 -2.10 1.16
N PRO A 181 17.61 -2.36 0.62
CA PRO A 181 18.68 -1.37 0.59
C PRO A 181 18.32 -0.11 -0.21
N ALA A 182 17.59 -0.27 -1.33
CA ALA A 182 17.15 0.86 -2.15
C ALA A 182 16.11 1.73 -1.43
N LEU A 183 15.15 1.10 -0.74
CA LEU A 183 14.15 1.78 0.08
C LEU A 183 14.79 2.49 1.28
N ALA A 184 15.74 1.85 1.94
CA ALA A 184 16.49 2.44 3.06
C ALA A 184 17.24 3.71 2.60
N ALA A 185 17.87 3.68 1.43
CA ALA A 185 18.57 4.85 0.89
C ALA A 185 17.64 6.05 0.59
N LEU A 186 16.34 5.81 0.33
CA LEU A 186 15.36 6.88 0.21
C LEU A 186 15.08 7.56 1.56
N LEU A 187 15.11 6.79 2.65
CA LEU A 187 14.75 7.27 3.99
C LEU A 187 15.96 7.85 4.75
N GLU A 188 17.18 7.47 4.38
CA GLU A 188 18.39 8.05 4.96
C GLU A 188 18.58 9.50 4.51
N PRO A 189 18.99 10.41 5.41
CA PRO A 189 19.36 11.76 5.01
C PRO A 189 20.51 11.74 3.98
N PRO A 190 20.53 12.69 3.02
CA PRO A 190 21.58 12.73 2.03
C PRO A 190 22.95 12.83 2.73
N ARG A 191 23.87 11.95 2.40
CA ARG A 191 25.26 12.06 2.83
C ARG A 191 25.85 13.27 2.11
N THR A 192 25.79 14.42 2.74
CA THR A 192 26.50 15.61 2.28
C THR A 192 27.98 15.44 2.53
N ASP A 193 28.76 15.38 1.48
CA ASP A 193 30.20 15.62 1.57
C ASP A 193 30.43 17.02 2.17
N PRO A 194 31.50 17.28 2.93
CA PRO A 194 31.84 18.62 3.44
C PRO A 194 31.89 19.72 2.36
N THR A 195 31.92 19.36 1.08
CA THR A 195 31.87 20.24 -0.09
C THR A 195 30.45 20.59 -0.56
N GLY A 196 29.38 20.06 0.10
CA GLY A 196 27.99 20.33 -0.28
C GLY A 196 27.52 19.62 -1.56
N LEU A 197 28.30 18.74 -2.14
CA LEU A 197 27.94 17.96 -3.34
C LEU A 197 27.28 16.64 -2.94
N VAL A 198 26.11 16.37 -3.47
CA VAL A 198 25.43 15.08 -3.33
C VAL A 198 26.21 14.04 -4.13
N ARG A 199 26.89 13.11 -3.46
CA ARG A 199 27.48 11.95 -4.14
C ARG A 199 26.36 10.95 -4.46
N VAL A 200 26.02 10.83 -5.72
CA VAL A 200 25.27 9.69 -6.22
C VAL A 200 26.29 8.56 -6.40
N ALA A 201 26.17 7.50 -5.62
CA ALA A 201 27.06 6.35 -5.70
C ALA A 201 27.05 5.79 -7.15
N GLY A 202 28.19 5.82 -7.82
CA GLY A 202 28.40 5.24 -9.16
C GLY A 202 28.47 6.22 -10.34
N LEU A 203 28.32 7.55 -10.15
CA LEU A 203 28.60 8.53 -11.20
C LEU A 203 29.91 9.27 -10.87
N GLU A 204 31.02 8.57 -10.99
CA GLU A 204 32.32 9.24 -11.14
C GLU A 204 32.35 9.85 -12.55
N HIS A 205 32.07 11.17 -12.61
CA HIS A 205 32.34 11.91 -13.83
C HIS A 205 33.86 11.94 -14.03
N GLN A 206 34.30 11.21 -15.04
CA GLN A 206 35.61 11.42 -15.68
C GLN A 206 35.56 12.77 -16.44
N ASP A 207 35.68 13.88 -15.73
CA ASP A 207 35.87 15.19 -16.32
C ASP A 207 37.12 15.86 -15.74
N ALA A 208 38.26 15.24 -16.02
CA ALA A 208 39.54 15.89 -15.83
C ALA A 208 40.47 15.50 -17.01
N GLY A 209 40.25 16.07 -18.18
CA GLY A 209 41.16 15.79 -19.28
C GLY A 209 40.84 16.40 -20.63
N SER A 210 40.21 17.59 -20.70
CA SER A 210 40.08 18.26 -22.01
C SER A 210 40.08 19.79 -21.93
N ARG A 211 41.08 20.35 -21.23
CA ARG A 211 41.37 21.82 -21.30
C ARG A 211 42.87 22.10 -21.37
N ALA A 212 43.58 21.42 -22.20
CA ALA A 212 45.00 21.72 -22.46
C ALA A 212 45.43 21.37 -23.86
N ALA A 213 44.72 21.79 -24.90
CA ALA A 213 45.24 21.67 -26.29
C ALA A 213 44.52 22.65 -27.23
N VAL A 214 44.42 23.94 -26.90
CA VAL A 214 44.24 25.03 -27.90
C VAL A 214 44.96 26.27 -27.38
N ALA A 215 46.28 26.26 -27.50
CA ALA A 215 47.12 27.46 -27.53
C ALA A 215 48.49 27.09 -28.08
N LYS A 216 48.60 26.95 -29.39
CA LYS A 216 49.79 27.30 -30.17
C LYS A 216 49.40 27.48 -31.63
#